data_9d4ed52da38b03960e4caa26cec6f7ba
#
_entry.id   9d4ed52da38b03960e4caa26cec6f7ba
#
_cell.length_a   1.000
_cell.length_b   1.000
_cell.length_c   1.000
_cell.angle_alpha   90.00
_cell.angle_beta   90.00
_cell.angle_gamma   90.00
#
_symmetry.space_group_name_H-M   'P 1'
#
loop_
_entity.id
_entity.type
_entity.pdbx_description
1 polymer ?
#
loop_
_entity_poly.entity_id
_entity_poly.type
_entity_poly.pdbx_seq_one_letter_code
_entity_poly.pdbx_strand_id
1 'polypeptide(L)'
;MRWEWPGNGVGPLGYVMSLFPAEPEEGVARDAGLFHPGSEAWRIARERALIAAGPAALLLQLAHPLVAAGVAEHSDFQADPRRRLRATLDATLTVVFGDTRQATASAARVRQRHRLVKGSTDAAVGGFAAGTTYRAGDPQLALWVHATLVWTALEFYDGFVGPLTRRQRDAYTRELNTSGGLFGVPERLQWESFVQLEEYVRSMVEHALHVGPQAETLSKEVLNVGADDLAWPLGIPAGALARVLAAGLLPPRLREGYGLPWGWSERQAFAAARMTCRATLPALPPRARYWPHYLAADRRLRA
;
A
#
# COMPACT_ATOMS: atom_id res chain seq x y z
N MET A 1 22.48 24.42 -21.84
CA MET A 1 22.30 24.08 -20.42
C MET A 1 22.19 22.54 -20.34
N ARG A 2 23.24 21.84 -19.93
CA ARG A 2 23.18 20.36 -19.75
C ARG A 2 22.46 20.11 -18.44
N TRP A 3 21.37 19.39 -18.53
CA TRP A 3 20.65 18.90 -17.35
C TRP A 3 21.46 17.78 -16.71
N GLU A 4 22.00 17.99 -15.53
CA GLU A 4 22.65 16.94 -14.73
C GLU A 4 21.62 16.32 -13.80
N TRP A 5 21.46 15.02 -13.90
CA TRP A 5 20.56 14.26 -13.03
C TRP A 5 21.11 14.25 -11.60
N PRO A 6 20.28 14.48 -10.57
CA PRO A 6 20.71 14.35 -9.18
C PRO A 6 20.84 12.85 -8.87
N GLY A 7 22.04 12.30 -8.93
CA GLY A 7 22.32 10.90 -8.57
C GLY A 7 23.41 10.29 -9.44
N ASN A 8 24.60 10.22 -8.95
CA ASN A 8 25.77 9.37 -9.29
C ASN A 8 25.77 8.60 -10.62
N GLY A 9 25.45 9.23 -11.74
CA GLY A 9 25.56 8.62 -13.08
C GLY A 9 24.51 7.58 -13.46
N VAL A 10 23.46 7.41 -12.68
CA VAL A 10 22.35 6.48 -12.96
C VAL A 10 21.31 7.19 -13.81
N GLY A 11 21.03 6.68 -15.02
CA GLY A 11 20.01 7.24 -15.90
C GLY A 11 18.58 7.18 -15.30
N PRO A 12 17.58 7.83 -15.95
CA PRO A 12 16.20 7.94 -15.43
C PRO A 12 15.59 6.61 -14.99
N LEU A 13 15.82 5.54 -15.75
CA LEU A 13 15.33 4.21 -15.45
C LEU A 13 15.99 3.64 -14.19
N GLY A 14 17.30 3.81 -14.04
CA GLY A 14 18.03 3.37 -12.85
C GLY A 14 17.61 4.12 -11.60
N TYR A 15 17.30 5.40 -11.73
CA TYR A 15 16.75 6.21 -10.64
C TYR A 15 15.35 5.70 -10.20
N VAL A 16 14.44 5.48 -11.13
CA VAL A 16 13.11 4.87 -10.83
C VAL A 16 13.28 3.51 -10.16
N MET A 17 14.21 2.69 -10.65
CA MET A 17 14.48 1.38 -10.06
C MET A 17 15.04 1.48 -8.64
N SER A 18 15.77 2.55 -8.29
CA SER A 18 16.29 2.77 -6.94
C SER A 18 15.21 3.10 -5.89
N LEU A 19 13.99 3.47 -6.32
CA LEU A 19 12.84 3.69 -5.45
C LEU A 19 12.24 2.39 -4.93
N PHE A 20 12.55 1.26 -5.58
CA PHE A 20 12.00 -0.04 -5.24
C PHE A 20 12.96 -0.87 -4.38
N PRO A 21 12.45 -1.84 -3.61
CA PRO A 21 13.30 -2.79 -2.91
C PRO A 21 14.23 -3.53 -3.86
N ALA A 22 15.45 -3.79 -3.39
CA ALA A 22 16.39 -4.64 -4.09
C ALA A 22 15.90 -6.09 -4.17
N GLU A 23 16.60 -6.92 -4.92
CA GLU A 23 16.36 -8.36 -4.92
C GLU A 23 16.60 -8.90 -3.49
N PRO A 24 15.67 -9.72 -2.94
CA PRO A 24 15.83 -10.26 -1.60
C PRO A 24 16.96 -11.30 -1.56
N GLU A 25 17.46 -11.58 -0.36
CA GLU A 25 18.37 -12.70 -0.12
C GLU A 25 17.73 -14.02 -0.54
N GLU A 26 18.56 -14.97 -0.99
CA GLU A 26 18.09 -16.31 -1.33
C GLU A 26 17.48 -16.99 -0.10
N GLY A 27 16.28 -17.57 -0.29
CA GLY A 27 15.59 -18.34 0.73
C GLY A 27 15.89 -19.84 0.64
N VAL A 28 15.31 -20.61 1.55
CA VAL A 28 15.42 -22.07 1.57
C VAL A 28 14.76 -22.67 0.32
N ALA A 29 15.50 -23.51 -0.41
CA ALA A 29 15.00 -24.17 -1.63
C ALA A 29 13.69 -24.92 -1.36
N ARG A 30 12.74 -24.80 -2.27
CA ARG A 30 11.40 -25.42 -2.23
C ARG A 30 10.48 -25.00 -1.08
N ASP A 31 10.88 -24.05 -0.22
CA ASP A 31 9.98 -23.47 0.80
C ASP A 31 9.13 -22.37 0.14
N ALA A 32 7.83 -22.60 0.00
CA ALA A 32 6.89 -21.63 -0.55
C ALA A 32 6.61 -20.46 0.37
N GLY A 33 6.99 -20.54 1.64
CA GLY A 33 6.65 -19.56 2.65
C GLY A 33 5.21 -19.71 3.16
N LEU A 34 4.58 -18.57 3.46
CA LEU A 34 3.25 -18.54 4.07
C LEU A 34 2.11 -18.63 3.05
N PHE A 35 2.41 -18.39 1.78
CA PHE A 35 1.43 -18.37 0.69
C PHE A 35 1.82 -19.34 -0.41
N HIS A 36 0.83 -20.09 -0.91
CA HIS A 36 1.04 -21.05 -1.97
C HIS A 36 1.23 -20.35 -3.34
N PRO A 37 2.12 -20.83 -4.24
CA PRO A 37 2.37 -20.22 -5.56
C PRO A 37 1.14 -20.10 -6.46
N GLY A 38 0.13 -20.97 -6.28
CA GLY A 38 -1.16 -20.89 -6.98
C GLY A 38 -2.21 -20.03 -6.32
N SER A 39 -1.89 -19.35 -5.22
CA SER A 39 -2.83 -18.51 -4.47
C SER A 39 -3.14 -17.19 -5.17
N GLU A 40 -4.28 -16.60 -4.84
CA GLU A 40 -4.63 -15.25 -5.31
C GLU A 40 -3.69 -14.20 -4.69
N ALA A 41 -3.20 -14.42 -3.47
CA ALA A 41 -2.19 -13.58 -2.84
C ALA A 41 -0.94 -13.47 -3.72
N TRP A 42 -0.40 -14.60 -4.22
CA TRP A 42 0.74 -14.59 -5.13
C TRP A 42 0.41 -13.91 -6.46
N ARG A 43 -0.74 -14.26 -7.04
CA ARG A 43 -1.16 -13.75 -8.35
C ARG A 43 -1.33 -12.24 -8.34
N ILE A 44 -1.96 -11.70 -7.31
CA ILE A 44 -2.25 -10.27 -7.19
C ILE A 44 -1.00 -9.51 -6.74
N ALA A 45 -0.37 -9.92 -5.63
CA ALA A 45 0.75 -9.20 -5.05
C ALA A 45 2.01 -9.15 -5.94
N ARG A 46 2.19 -10.06 -6.91
CA ARG A 46 3.34 -10.01 -7.81
C ARG A 46 3.38 -8.80 -8.71
N GLU A 47 2.25 -8.16 -8.99
CA GLU A 47 2.14 -7.04 -9.92
C GLU A 47 2.78 -5.77 -9.32
N ARG A 48 3.87 -5.31 -9.92
CA ARG A 48 4.56 -4.08 -9.47
C ARG A 48 3.68 -2.85 -9.57
N ALA A 49 2.73 -2.84 -10.51
CA ALA A 49 1.78 -1.77 -10.70
C ALA A 49 0.93 -1.47 -9.45
N LEU A 50 0.75 -2.46 -8.53
CA LEU A 50 0.01 -2.26 -7.26
C LEU A 50 0.59 -1.15 -6.38
N ILE A 51 1.86 -0.75 -6.57
CA ILE A 51 2.43 0.38 -5.83
C ILE A 51 1.61 1.67 -6.05
N ALA A 52 0.96 1.80 -7.20
CA ALA A 52 0.13 2.96 -7.52
C ALA A 52 -1.15 3.05 -6.67
N ALA A 53 -1.56 1.96 -6.00
CA ALA A 53 -2.63 1.97 -5.00
C ALA A 53 -2.14 2.46 -3.61
N GLY A 54 -0.83 2.50 -3.39
CA GLY A 54 -0.21 2.85 -2.11
C GLY A 54 -0.69 4.19 -1.54
N PRO A 55 -0.71 5.29 -2.31
CA PRO A 55 -1.23 6.57 -1.83
C PRO A 55 -2.68 6.47 -1.34
N ALA A 56 -3.58 5.79 -2.06
CA ALA A 56 -4.96 5.61 -1.62
C ALA A 56 -5.05 4.81 -0.31
N ALA A 57 -4.28 3.72 -0.18
CA ALA A 57 -4.21 2.94 1.05
C ALA A 57 -3.74 3.78 2.23
N LEU A 58 -2.69 4.57 2.06
CA LEU A 58 -2.15 5.44 3.10
C LEU A 58 -3.16 6.54 3.49
N LEU A 59 -3.84 7.16 2.53
CA LEU A 59 -4.86 8.17 2.83
C LEU A 59 -6.04 7.56 3.60
N LEU A 60 -6.47 6.34 3.25
CA LEU A 60 -7.47 5.60 4.03
C LEU A 60 -7.00 5.38 5.47
N GLN A 61 -5.76 4.93 5.67
CA GLN A 61 -5.19 4.71 7.00
C GLN A 61 -5.15 6.00 7.81
N LEU A 62 -4.66 7.09 7.21
CA LEU A 62 -4.53 8.40 7.84
C LEU A 62 -5.86 9.08 8.14
N ALA A 63 -6.94 8.73 7.45
CA ALA A 63 -8.28 9.21 7.79
C ALA A 63 -8.79 8.69 9.14
N HIS A 64 -8.15 7.66 9.72
CA HIS A 64 -8.43 7.24 11.10
C HIS A 64 -7.61 8.12 12.08
N PRO A 65 -8.25 8.92 12.95
CA PRO A 65 -7.55 9.91 13.78
C PRO A 65 -6.40 9.34 14.62
N LEU A 66 -6.58 8.18 15.24
CA LEU A 66 -5.53 7.55 16.06
C LEU A 66 -4.36 7.01 15.23
N VAL A 67 -4.60 6.60 13.98
CA VAL A 67 -3.53 6.21 13.06
C VAL A 67 -2.75 7.44 12.61
N ALA A 68 -3.46 8.53 12.26
CA ALA A 68 -2.82 9.79 11.89
C ALA A 68 -1.93 10.34 13.02
N ALA A 69 -2.43 10.33 14.26
CA ALA A 69 -1.67 10.75 15.44
C ALA A 69 -0.40 9.90 15.61
N GLY A 70 -0.52 8.56 15.55
CA GLY A 70 0.63 7.67 15.68
C GLY A 70 1.67 7.84 14.56
N VAL A 71 1.23 8.10 13.33
CA VAL A 71 2.14 8.36 12.20
C VAL A 71 2.80 9.73 12.34
N ALA A 72 2.07 10.77 12.74
CA ALA A 72 2.61 12.11 12.90
C ALA A 72 3.69 12.17 14.00
N GLU A 73 3.48 11.48 15.12
CA GLU A 73 4.38 11.53 16.28
C GLU A 73 5.61 10.61 16.13
N HIS A 74 5.43 9.43 15.55
CA HIS A 74 6.47 8.38 15.58
C HIS A 74 7.11 8.06 14.24
N SER A 75 6.77 8.78 13.19
CA SER A 75 7.24 8.46 11.87
C SER A 75 8.25 9.47 11.37
N ASP A 76 9.45 8.98 10.98
CA ASP A 76 10.42 9.73 10.16
C ASP A 76 9.92 9.95 8.72
N PHE A 77 8.59 9.96 8.51
CA PHE A 77 8.01 10.09 7.17
C PHE A 77 8.47 11.38 6.48
N GLN A 78 8.67 12.44 7.26
CA GLN A 78 9.15 13.73 6.78
C GLN A 78 10.67 13.73 6.49
N ALA A 79 11.46 12.93 7.22
CA ALA A 79 12.92 12.95 7.08
C ALA A 79 13.40 12.12 5.86
N ASP A 80 12.83 10.92 5.62
CA ASP A 80 13.19 10.07 4.47
C ASP A 80 11.99 9.19 4.02
N PRO A 81 11.04 9.79 3.29
CA PRO A 81 9.83 9.08 2.82
C PRO A 81 10.18 7.90 1.90
N ARG A 82 11.27 7.99 1.13
CA ARG A 82 11.68 6.94 0.18
C ARG A 82 12.21 5.71 0.88
N ARG A 83 13.09 5.89 1.87
CA ARG A 83 13.61 4.79 2.69
C ARG A 83 12.47 4.06 3.38
N ARG A 84 11.49 4.82 3.90
CA ARG A 84 10.31 4.25 4.53
C ARG A 84 9.44 3.46 3.55
N LEU A 85 9.15 4.01 2.37
CA LEU A 85 8.41 3.31 1.33
C LEU A 85 9.10 1.98 0.97
N ARG A 86 10.40 2.02 0.69
CA ARG A 86 11.19 0.82 0.39
C ARG A 86 11.12 -0.21 1.51
N ALA A 87 11.31 0.21 2.76
CA ALA A 87 11.27 -0.70 3.91
C ALA A 87 9.88 -1.32 4.11
N THR A 88 8.81 -0.57 3.86
CA THR A 88 7.43 -1.07 3.93
C THR A 88 7.14 -2.07 2.81
N LEU A 89 7.53 -1.74 1.58
CA LEU A 89 7.39 -2.63 0.43
C LEU A 89 8.20 -3.92 0.64
N ASP A 90 9.47 -3.80 1.03
CA ASP A 90 10.33 -4.95 1.31
C ASP A 90 9.73 -5.87 2.37
N ALA A 91 9.25 -5.31 3.49
CA ALA A 91 8.61 -6.10 4.53
C ALA A 91 7.34 -6.80 4.06
N THR A 92 6.47 -6.10 3.32
CA THR A 92 5.22 -6.67 2.80
C THR A 92 5.49 -7.77 1.77
N LEU A 93 6.39 -7.50 0.82
CA LEU A 93 6.76 -8.46 -0.23
C LEU A 93 7.48 -9.69 0.36
N THR A 94 8.31 -9.50 1.39
CA THR A 94 8.96 -10.61 2.09
C THR A 94 7.95 -11.48 2.83
N VAL A 95 6.89 -10.91 3.41
CA VAL A 95 5.80 -11.69 4.03
C VAL A 95 5.08 -12.56 3.00
N VAL A 96 4.88 -12.04 1.78
CA VAL A 96 4.15 -12.76 0.72
C VAL A 96 5.03 -13.75 -0.04
N PHE A 97 6.28 -13.40 -0.37
CA PHE A 97 7.14 -14.16 -1.27
C PHE A 97 8.38 -14.77 -0.60
N GLY A 98 8.70 -14.39 0.63
CA GLY A 98 9.80 -14.98 1.39
C GLY A 98 9.53 -16.45 1.74
N ASP A 99 10.58 -17.19 2.08
CA ASP A 99 10.41 -18.47 2.74
C ASP A 99 9.76 -18.29 4.13
N THR A 100 9.37 -19.39 4.78
CA THR A 100 8.68 -19.35 6.08
C THR A 100 9.48 -18.58 7.13
N ARG A 101 10.82 -18.74 7.16
CA ARG A 101 11.72 -18.06 8.09
C ARG A 101 11.80 -16.55 7.77
N GLN A 102 11.99 -16.20 6.51
CA GLN A 102 12.08 -14.80 6.07
C GLN A 102 10.77 -14.03 6.37
N ALA A 103 9.63 -14.63 6.02
CA ALA A 103 8.30 -14.04 6.21
C ALA A 103 8.00 -13.80 7.70
N THR A 104 8.22 -14.81 8.55
CA THR A 104 7.98 -14.71 10.01
C THR A 104 8.94 -13.72 10.68
N ALA A 105 10.20 -13.71 10.29
CA ALA A 105 11.19 -12.76 10.80
C ALA A 105 10.85 -11.32 10.39
N SER A 106 10.42 -11.10 9.14
CA SER A 106 9.99 -9.78 8.67
C SER A 106 8.80 -9.26 9.47
N ALA A 107 7.77 -10.07 9.64
CA ALA A 107 6.60 -9.72 10.45
C ALA A 107 6.97 -9.43 11.92
N ALA A 108 7.87 -10.22 12.51
CA ALA A 108 8.35 -10.00 13.88
C ALA A 108 9.07 -8.65 14.04
N ARG A 109 9.94 -8.26 13.08
CA ARG A 109 10.61 -6.95 13.08
C ARG A 109 9.61 -5.79 13.02
N VAL A 110 8.58 -5.88 12.19
CA VAL A 110 7.53 -4.84 12.10
C VAL A 110 6.77 -4.74 13.43
N ARG A 111 6.32 -5.88 14.00
CA ARG A 111 5.65 -5.89 15.31
C ARG A 111 6.51 -5.29 16.43
N GLN A 112 7.81 -5.56 16.43
CA GLN A 112 8.72 -4.99 17.42
C GLN A 112 8.77 -3.45 17.34
N ARG A 113 8.79 -2.88 16.12
CA ARG A 113 8.72 -1.43 15.92
C ARG A 113 7.37 -0.87 16.38
N HIS A 114 6.26 -1.53 16.05
CA HIS A 114 4.93 -1.10 16.45
C HIS A 114 4.72 -1.09 17.98
N ARG A 115 5.41 -1.93 18.75
CA ARG A 115 5.34 -1.90 20.23
C ARG A 115 5.79 -0.57 20.83
N LEU A 116 6.64 0.16 20.13
CA LEU A 116 7.17 1.46 20.57
C LEU A 116 6.21 2.62 20.23
N VAL A 117 5.29 2.40 19.30
CA VAL A 117 4.34 3.43 18.83
C VAL A 117 3.12 3.45 19.76
N LYS A 118 3.09 4.42 20.66
CA LYS A 118 2.01 4.68 21.61
C LYS A 118 2.04 6.15 22.00
N GLY A 119 0.89 6.73 22.25
CA GLY A 119 0.75 8.12 22.64
C GLY A 119 -0.71 8.47 22.96
N SER A 120 -1.03 9.74 22.88
CA SER A 120 -2.38 10.27 23.03
C SER A 120 -2.63 11.42 22.05
N THR A 121 -3.88 11.66 21.72
CA THR A 121 -4.26 12.79 20.85
C THR A 121 -4.15 14.12 21.59
N ASP A 122 -3.51 15.12 20.99
CA ASP A 122 -3.38 16.47 21.59
C ASP A 122 -4.69 17.25 21.56
N ALA A 123 -5.53 16.97 20.56
CA ALA A 123 -6.82 17.65 20.34
C ALA A 123 -7.93 16.65 20.02
N ALA A 124 -9.17 17.06 20.18
CA ALA A 124 -10.31 16.28 19.72
C ALA A 124 -10.35 16.24 18.19
N VAL A 125 -10.49 15.03 17.61
CA VAL A 125 -10.57 14.81 16.15
C VAL A 125 -11.62 13.75 15.84
N GLY A 126 -12.61 14.11 15.04
CA GLY A 126 -13.72 13.22 14.72
C GLY A 126 -14.47 12.82 16.01
N GLY A 127 -14.66 11.51 16.21
CA GLY A 127 -15.28 10.95 17.42
C GLY A 127 -14.35 10.77 18.62
N PHE A 128 -13.08 11.18 18.53
CA PHE A 128 -12.07 10.98 19.58
C PHE A 128 -11.80 12.27 20.34
N ALA A 129 -11.92 12.23 21.68
CA ALA A 129 -11.60 13.37 22.55
C ALA A 129 -10.09 13.62 22.62
N ALA A 130 -9.70 14.84 23.00
CA ALA A 130 -8.32 15.13 23.39
C ALA A 130 -7.87 14.19 24.53
N GLY A 131 -6.61 13.74 24.49
CA GLY A 131 -6.09 12.79 25.45
C GLY A 131 -6.47 11.30 25.18
N THR A 132 -7.21 10.99 24.10
CA THR A 132 -7.48 9.60 23.73
C THR A 132 -6.18 8.89 23.43
N THR A 133 -5.89 7.81 24.16
CA THR A 133 -4.67 7.03 24.00
C THR A 133 -4.73 6.13 22.78
N TYR A 134 -3.59 5.91 22.13
CA TYR A 134 -3.44 4.96 21.01
C TYR A 134 -2.20 4.08 21.19
N ARG A 135 -2.25 2.92 20.56
CA ARG A 135 -1.10 1.98 20.43
C ARG A 135 -1.16 1.33 19.06
N ALA A 136 -0.06 1.30 18.32
CA ALA A 136 -0.04 0.62 17.01
C ALA A 136 -0.26 -0.90 17.09
N GLY A 137 -0.13 -1.49 18.28
CA GLY A 137 -0.48 -2.89 18.53
C GLY A 137 -1.96 -3.11 18.88
N ASP A 138 -2.81 -2.08 18.84
CA ASP A 138 -4.25 -2.24 19.04
C ASP A 138 -4.85 -3.09 17.90
N PRO A 139 -5.56 -4.18 18.21
CA PRO A 139 -6.15 -5.06 17.20
C PRO A 139 -7.11 -4.36 16.24
N GLN A 140 -7.83 -3.32 16.67
CA GLN A 140 -8.76 -2.59 15.82
C GLN A 140 -8.00 -1.69 14.83
N LEU A 141 -6.92 -1.03 15.28
CA LEU A 141 -6.06 -0.25 14.40
C LEU A 141 -5.31 -1.14 13.39
N ALA A 142 -4.83 -2.31 13.86
CA ALA A 142 -4.21 -3.30 12.99
C ALA A 142 -5.20 -3.84 11.93
N LEU A 143 -6.45 -4.11 12.35
CA LEU A 143 -7.54 -4.54 11.46
C LEU A 143 -7.82 -3.47 10.39
N TRP A 144 -7.93 -2.20 10.80
CA TRP A 144 -8.16 -1.11 9.84
C TRP A 144 -7.03 -0.99 8.82
N VAL A 145 -5.78 -0.96 9.27
CA VAL A 145 -4.61 -0.91 8.38
C VAL A 145 -4.61 -2.10 7.42
N HIS A 146 -4.87 -3.31 7.93
CA HIS A 146 -4.97 -4.51 7.11
C HIS A 146 -6.10 -4.42 6.07
N ALA A 147 -7.30 -3.96 6.48
CA ALA A 147 -8.44 -3.75 5.60
C ALA A 147 -8.10 -2.85 4.42
N THR A 148 -7.44 -1.72 4.68
CA THR A 148 -7.08 -0.76 3.63
C THR A 148 -6.14 -1.35 2.59
N LEU A 149 -5.17 -2.17 3.02
CA LEU A 149 -4.23 -2.83 2.11
C LEU A 149 -4.92 -3.88 1.23
N VAL A 150 -5.77 -4.72 1.82
CA VAL A 150 -6.49 -5.77 1.09
C VAL A 150 -7.48 -5.15 0.10
N TRP A 151 -8.29 -4.20 0.58
CA TRP A 151 -9.32 -3.55 -0.22
C TRP A 151 -8.75 -2.76 -1.39
N THR A 152 -7.74 -1.91 -1.15
CA THR A 152 -7.14 -1.11 -2.23
C THR A 152 -6.39 -1.95 -3.25
N ALA A 153 -5.76 -3.06 -2.84
CA ALA A 153 -5.11 -3.99 -3.76
C ALA A 153 -6.13 -4.65 -4.70
N LEU A 154 -7.28 -5.08 -4.18
CA LEU A 154 -8.35 -5.67 -4.98
C LEU A 154 -8.98 -4.66 -5.94
N GLU A 155 -9.30 -3.45 -5.46
CA GLU A 155 -9.89 -2.40 -6.30
C GLU A 155 -8.92 -1.96 -7.41
N PHE A 156 -7.64 -1.80 -7.07
CA PHE A 156 -6.64 -1.47 -8.08
C PHE A 156 -6.45 -2.60 -9.09
N TYR A 157 -6.28 -3.84 -8.62
CA TYR A 157 -6.07 -4.97 -9.51
C TYR A 157 -7.23 -5.12 -10.48
N ASP A 158 -8.46 -5.12 -9.97
CA ASP A 158 -9.67 -5.23 -10.80
C ASP A 158 -9.79 -4.08 -11.81
N GLY A 159 -9.46 -2.88 -11.39
CA GLY A 159 -9.50 -1.69 -12.25
C GLY A 159 -8.41 -1.61 -13.30
N PHE A 160 -7.16 -1.93 -12.97
CA PHE A 160 -5.97 -1.58 -13.75
C PHE A 160 -5.21 -2.78 -14.33
N VAL A 161 -5.32 -3.96 -13.73
CA VAL A 161 -4.60 -5.16 -14.19
C VAL A 161 -5.53 -6.09 -14.95
N GLY A 162 -6.66 -6.45 -14.36
CA GLY A 162 -7.65 -7.31 -15.01
C GLY A 162 -8.81 -7.66 -14.08
N PRO A 163 -9.97 -8.02 -14.64
CA PRO A 163 -11.18 -8.28 -13.85
C PRO A 163 -10.99 -9.46 -12.89
N LEU A 164 -11.56 -9.32 -11.70
CA LEU A 164 -11.60 -10.35 -10.68
C LEU A 164 -13.01 -10.91 -10.52
N THR A 165 -13.13 -12.23 -10.55
CA THR A 165 -14.38 -12.89 -10.16
C THR A 165 -14.61 -12.74 -8.65
N ARG A 166 -15.86 -12.86 -8.20
CA ARG A 166 -16.20 -12.88 -6.77
C ARG A 166 -15.36 -13.92 -6.00
N ARG A 167 -15.26 -15.14 -6.55
CA ARG A 167 -14.44 -16.21 -5.94
C ARG A 167 -12.98 -15.81 -5.73
N GLN A 168 -12.40 -15.09 -6.67
CA GLN A 168 -11.01 -14.64 -6.57
C GLN A 168 -10.85 -13.53 -5.53
N ARG A 169 -11.80 -12.58 -5.46
CA ARG A 169 -11.82 -11.56 -4.40
C ARG A 169 -11.97 -12.18 -3.01
N ASP A 170 -12.87 -13.16 -2.85
CA ASP A 170 -13.07 -13.89 -1.59
C ASP A 170 -11.83 -14.71 -1.22
N ALA A 171 -11.19 -15.38 -2.17
CA ALA A 171 -9.97 -16.16 -1.94
C ALA A 171 -8.82 -15.24 -1.47
N TYR A 172 -8.57 -14.15 -2.17
CA TYR A 172 -7.54 -13.17 -1.77
C TYR A 172 -7.79 -12.62 -0.37
N THR A 173 -9.04 -12.25 -0.04
CA THR A 173 -9.41 -11.73 1.28
C THR A 173 -9.09 -12.74 2.38
N ARG A 174 -9.47 -14.02 2.20
CA ARG A 174 -9.17 -15.07 3.18
C ARG A 174 -7.69 -15.38 3.29
N GLU A 175 -6.98 -15.46 2.18
CA GLU A 175 -5.55 -15.74 2.17
C GLU A 175 -4.77 -14.65 2.92
N LEU A 176 -5.11 -13.38 2.71
CA LEU A 176 -4.46 -12.25 3.38
C LEU A 176 -4.74 -12.19 4.89
N ASN A 177 -5.73 -12.93 5.43
CA ASN A 177 -5.93 -13.08 6.87
C ASN A 177 -4.68 -13.63 7.56
N THR A 178 -3.89 -14.49 6.88
CA THR A 178 -2.58 -14.94 7.37
C THR A 178 -1.66 -13.77 7.69
N SER A 179 -1.54 -12.80 6.76
CA SER A 179 -0.79 -11.56 7.02
C SER A 179 -1.39 -10.75 8.16
N GLY A 180 -2.72 -10.59 8.18
CA GLY A 180 -3.42 -9.89 9.26
C GLY A 180 -3.08 -10.48 10.63
N GLY A 181 -3.13 -11.80 10.77
CA GLY A 181 -2.76 -12.53 11.99
C GLY A 181 -1.31 -12.28 12.43
N LEU A 182 -0.37 -12.25 11.48
CA LEU A 182 1.03 -11.91 11.75
C LEU A 182 1.20 -10.49 12.32
N PHE A 183 0.34 -9.56 11.95
CA PHE A 183 0.39 -8.17 12.44
C PHE A 183 -0.56 -7.89 13.61
N GLY A 184 -1.17 -8.92 14.20
CA GLY A 184 -1.93 -8.80 15.45
C GLY A 184 -3.44 -8.70 15.28
N VAL A 185 -3.97 -8.96 14.08
CA VAL A 185 -5.42 -9.08 13.87
C VAL A 185 -5.90 -10.44 14.38
N PRO A 186 -6.75 -10.49 15.42
CA PRO A 186 -7.28 -11.75 15.93
C PRO A 186 -8.17 -12.45 14.90
N GLU A 187 -8.13 -13.79 14.90
CA GLU A 187 -8.88 -14.62 13.95
C GLU A 187 -10.39 -14.27 13.94
N ARG A 188 -11.00 -14.04 15.11
CA ARG A 188 -12.41 -13.64 15.24
C ARG A 188 -12.79 -12.32 14.55
N LEU A 189 -11.82 -11.51 14.15
CA LEU A 189 -12.03 -10.24 13.43
C LEU A 189 -11.71 -10.35 11.94
N GLN A 190 -11.25 -11.49 11.47
CA GLN A 190 -10.88 -11.71 10.07
C GLN A 190 -12.12 -11.95 9.22
N TRP A 191 -12.01 -11.65 7.94
CA TRP A 191 -13.12 -11.74 6.99
C TRP A 191 -13.11 -13.06 6.22
N GLU A 192 -14.27 -13.65 6.05
CA GLU A 192 -14.45 -14.85 5.24
C GLU A 192 -14.76 -14.56 3.76
N SER A 193 -15.12 -13.31 3.45
CA SER A 193 -15.46 -12.89 2.11
C SER A 193 -15.12 -11.42 1.84
N PHE A 194 -15.01 -11.07 0.57
CA PHE A 194 -14.80 -9.68 0.16
C PHE A 194 -15.97 -8.78 0.55
N VAL A 195 -17.21 -9.31 0.53
CA VAL A 195 -18.41 -8.55 0.92
C VAL A 195 -18.30 -8.09 2.38
N GLN A 196 -17.86 -8.96 3.30
CA GLN A 196 -17.67 -8.58 4.70
C GLN A 196 -16.57 -7.50 4.86
N LEU A 197 -15.47 -7.61 4.12
CA LEU A 197 -14.45 -6.57 4.08
C LEU A 197 -15.00 -5.24 3.55
N GLU A 198 -15.75 -5.27 2.47
CA GLU A 198 -16.35 -4.08 1.86
C GLU A 198 -17.34 -3.39 2.80
N GLU A 199 -18.19 -4.16 3.50
CA GLU A 199 -19.09 -3.66 4.53
C GLU A 199 -18.34 -3.03 5.71
N TYR A 200 -17.25 -3.66 6.15
CA TYR A 200 -16.40 -3.10 7.19
C TYR A 200 -15.77 -1.77 6.75
N VAL A 201 -15.19 -1.71 5.54
CA VAL A 201 -14.60 -0.46 5.02
C VAL A 201 -15.65 0.63 4.89
N ARG A 202 -16.85 0.31 4.39
CA ARG A 202 -17.95 1.26 4.29
C ARG A 202 -18.36 1.79 5.67
N SER A 203 -18.55 0.91 6.64
CA SER A 203 -18.90 1.30 8.02
C SER A 203 -17.84 2.22 8.65
N MET A 204 -16.56 1.91 8.43
CA MET A 204 -15.46 2.77 8.90
C MET A 204 -15.54 4.17 8.26
N VAL A 205 -15.72 4.24 6.95
CA VAL A 205 -15.85 5.52 6.20
C VAL A 205 -17.03 6.35 6.71
N GLU A 206 -18.14 5.71 7.04
CA GLU A 206 -19.36 6.41 7.48
C GLU A 206 -19.28 6.89 8.93
N HIS A 207 -18.66 6.11 9.83
CA HIS A 207 -18.82 6.32 11.28
C HIS A 207 -17.52 6.62 12.03
N ALA A 208 -16.36 6.15 11.55
CA ALA A 208 -15.12 6.23 12.32
C ALA A 208 -14.05 7.15 11.72
N LEU A 209 -14.06 7.33 10.40
CA LEU A 209 -13.03 8.10 9.72
C LEU A 209 -13.33 9.60 9.73
N HIS A 210 -12.27 10.37 9.93
CA HIS A 210 -12.30 11.83 9.86
C HIS A 210 -10.94 12.34 9.41
N VAL A 211 -10.93 13.17 8.38
CA VAL A 211 -9.71 13.83 7.91
C VAL A 211 -9.44 15.04 8.80
N GLY A 212 -8.54 14.86 9.77
CA GLY A 212 -8.13 15.95 10.67
C GLY A 212 -6.82 16.61 10.22
N PRO A 213 -6.34 17.64 10.93
CA PRO A 213 -5.16 18.45 10.54
C PRO A 213 -3.89 17.63 10.31
N GLN A 214 -3.66 16.60 11.13
CA GLN A 214 -2.51 15.69 10.98
C GLN A 214 -2.62 14.88 9.69
N ALA A 215 -3.81 14.35 9.40
CA ALA A 215 -4.07 13.60 8.16
C ALA A 215 -3.91 14.50 6.92
N GLU A 216 -4.39 15.74 6.96
CA GLU A 216 -4.20 16.72 5.88
C GLU A 216 -2.71 17.02 5.63
N THR A 217 -1.94 17.25 6.69
CA THR A 217 -0.49 17.50 6.58
C THR A 217 0.24 16.30 5.97
N LEU A 218 0.02 15.10 6.51
CA LEU A 218 0.64 13.88 6.03
C LEU A 218 0.21 13.51 4.61
N SER A 219 -1.04 13.83 4.21
CA SER A 219 -1.54 13.57 2.86
C SER A 219 -0.74 14.29 1.78
N LYS A 220 -0.29 15.52 2.05
CA LYS A 220 0.54 16.30 1.13
C LYS A 220 1.87 15.60 0.86
N GLU A 221 2.47 15.03 1.89
CA GLU A 221 3.72 14.29 1.77
C GLU A 221 3.51 12.96 1.02
N VAL A 222 2.46 12.21 1.35
CA VAL A 222 2.10 10.97 0.64
C VAL A 222 1.91 11.20 -0.86
N LEU A 223 1.22 12.28 -1.23
CA LEU A 223 0.90 12.60 -2.62
C LEU A 223 2.05 13.27 -3.38
N ASN A 224 3.08 13.73 -2.68
CA ASN A 224 4.26 14.35 -3.27
C ASN A 224 5.47 13.41 -3.32
N VAL A 225 5.41 12.21 -2.75
CA VAL A 225 6.52 11.23 -2.84
C VAL A 225 6.86 10.96 -4.30
N GLY A 226 8.08 11.33 -4.70
CA GLY A 226 8.55 11.18 -6.08
C GLY A 226 8.07 12.25 -7.08
N ALA A 227 7.29 13.25 -6.64
CA ALA A 227 6.79 14.30 -7.53
C ALA A 227 7.92 15.18 -8.08
N ASP A 228 8.92 15.49 -7.26
CA ASP A 228 10.04 16.36 -7.62
C ASP A 228 11.13 15.65 -8.43
N ASP A 229 11.11 14.32 -8.44
CA ASP A 229 12.20 13.50 -8.97
C ASP A 229 11.88 12.80 -10.30
N LEU A 230 10.62 12.68 -10.65
CA LEU A 230 10.15 12.05 -11.88
C LEU A 230 9.64 13.10 -12.86
N ALA A 231 10.55 13.83 -13.50
CA ALA A 231 10.29 14.44 -14.79
C ALA A 231 10.12 13.31 -15.81
N TRP A 232 8.90 12.76 -15.89
CA TRP A 232 8.56 11.77 -16.91
C TRP A 232 8.71 12.40 -18.30
N PRO A 233 9.26 11.68 -19.32
CA PRO A 233 9.45 12.23 -20.66
C PRO A 233 8.15 12.67 -21.37
N LEU A 234 6.98 12.35 -20.80
CA LEU A 234 5.67 12.75 -21.32
C LEU A 234 5.08 14.00 -20.62
N GLY A 235 5.85 14.69 -19.76
CA GLY A 235 5.45 15.98 -19.17
C GLY A 235 4.31 15.90 -18.13
N ILE A 236 3.88 14.70 -17.71
CA ILE A 236 2.90 14.56 -16.63
C ILE A 236 3.68 14.45 -15.32
N PRO A 237 3.53 15.38 -14.37
CA PRO A 237 4.15 15.26 -13.07
C PRO A 237 3.66 13.97 -12.39
N ALA A 238 4.56 13.13 -11.92
CA ALA A 238 4.21 11.88 -11.24
C ALA A 238 3.25 12.10 -10.06
N GLY A 239 3.40 13.23 -9.36
CA GLY A 239 2.49 13.66 -8.31
C GLY A 239 1.06 13.95 -8.78
N ALA A 240 0.87 14.47 -10.01
CA ALA A 240 -0.47 14.68 -10.56
C ALA A 240 -1.17 13.35 -10.83
N LEU A 241 -0.45 12.39 -11.41
CA LEU A 241 -0.98 11.04 -11.62
C LEU A 241 -1.29 10.34 -10.29
N ALA A 242 -0.41 10.42 -9.31
CA ALA A 242 -0.63 9.85 -7.98
C ALA A 242 -1.89 10.42 -7.31
N ARG A 243 -2.13 11.74 -7.43
CA ARG A 243 -3.35 12.39 -6.93
C ARG A 243 -4.61 11.89 -7.63
N VAL A 244 -4.60 11.78 -8.95
CA VAL A 244 -5.73 11.27 -9.74
C VAL A 244 -6.04 9.82 -9.37
N LEU A 245 -5.02 8.96 -9.25
CA LEU A 245 -5.19 7.56 -8.87
C LEU A 245 -5.71 7.43 -7.44
N ALA A 246 -5.14 8.17 -6.49
CA ALA A 246 -5.62 8.18 -5.11
C ALA A 246 -7.08 8.68 -5.04
N ALA A 247 -7.40 9.80 -5.71
CA ALA A 247 -8.76 10.33 -5.74
C ALA A 247 -9.76 9.34 -6.33
N GLY A 248 -9.38 8.62 -7.40
CA GLY A 248 -10.26 7.64 -8.04
C GLY A 248 -10.49 6.37 -7.23
N LEU A 249 -9.54 5.98 -6.39
CA LEU A 249 -9.63 4.82 -5.51
C LEU A 249 -10.26 5.14 -4.15
N LEU A 250 -10.31 6.40 -3.74
CA LEU A 250 -10.88 6.80 -2.45
C LEU A 250 -12.41 6.88 -2.50
N PRO A 251 -13.12 6.48 -1.42
CA PRO A 251 -14.52 6.80 -1.23
C PRO A 251 -14.78 8.32 -1.32
N PRO A 252 -15.94 8.74 -1.89
CA PRO A 252 -16.25 10.16 -2.12
C PRO A 252 -16.06 11.05 -0.89
N ARG A 253 -16.56 10.64 0.28
CA ARG A 253 -16.46 11.38 1.54
C ARG A 253 -14.99 11.68 1.93
N LEU A 254 -14.09 10.72 1.77
CA LEU A 254 -12.67 10.92 2.11
C LEU A 254 -11.96 11.75 1.04
N ARG A 255 -12.31 11.58 -0.23
CA ARG A 255 -11.82 12.42 -1.32
C ARG A 255 -12.13 13.91 -1.07
N GLU A 256 -13.36 14.20 -0.68
CA GLU A 256 -13.80 15.54 -0.29
C GLU A 256 -13.07 16.03 0.97
N GLY A 257 -12.94 15.16 1.99
CA GLY A 257 -12.21 15.47 3.22
C GLY A 257 -10.75 15.87 2.99
N TYR A 258 -10.07 15.22 2.02
CA TYR A 258 -8.70 15.57 1.62
C TYR A 258 -8.62 16.71 0.58
N GLY A 259 -9.75 17.30 0.18
CA GLY A 259 -9.78 18.34 -0.85
C GLY A 259 -9.26 17.90 -2.21
N LEU A 260 -9.36 16.60 -2.54
CA LEU A 260 -8.88 16.08 -3.82
C LEU A 260 -9.91 16.36 -4.92
N PRO A 261 -9.51 17.04 -6.01
CA PRO A 261 -10.41 17.34 -7.11
C PRO A 261 -10.87 16.06 -7.80
N TRP A 262 -12.15 16.02 -8.21
CA TRP A 262 -12.73 14.91 -8.93
C TRP A 262 -13.78 15.38 -9.94
N GLY A 263 -13.34 16.26 -10.83
CA GLY A 263 -14.13 16.80 -11.93
C GLY A 263 -14.13 15.88 -13.16
N TRP A 264 -14.53 16.41 -14.29
CA TRP A 264 -14.52 15.68 -15.55
C TRP A 264 -13.11 15.29 -15.98
N SER A 265 -12.14 16.20 -15.86
CA SER A 265 -10.73 16.00 -16.22
C SER A 265 -10.08 14.86 -15.45
N GLU A 266 -10.30 14.79 -14.12
CA GLU A 266 -9.73 13.74 -13.27
C GLU A 266 -10.35 12.38 -13.60
N ARG A 267 -11.66 12.33 -13.84
CA ARG A 267 -12.34 11.09 -14.26
C ARG A 267 -11.81 10.58 -15.61
N GLN A 268 -11.58 11.48 -16.59
CA GLN A 268 -11.01 11.07 -17.88
C GLN A 268 -9.55 10.60 -17.72
N ALA A 269 -8.74 11.29 -16.93
CA ALA A 269 -7.36 10.90 -16.64
C ALA A 269 -7.29 9.53 -15.94
N PHE A 270 -8.17 9.29 -14.97
CA PHE A 270 -8.29 8.00 -14.29
C PHE A 270 -8.70 6.87 -15.24
N ALA A 271 -9.71 7.11 -16.08
CA ALA A 271 -10.15 6.14 -17.09
C ALA A 271 -9.05 5.84 -18.09
N ALA A 272 -8.34 6.85 -18.59
CA ALA A 272 -7.20 6.70 -19.49
C ALA A 272 -6.08 5.89 -18.85
N ALA A 273 -5.73 6.16 -17.58
CA ALA A 273 -4.74 5.40 -16.84
C ALA A 273 -5.13 3.91 -16.71
N ARG A 274 -6.40 3.61 -16.41
CA ARG A 274 -6.92 2.24 -16.38
C ARG A 274 -6.77 1.53 -17.73
N MET A 275 -7.19 2.17 -18.80
CA MET A 275 -7.08 1.62 -20.15
C MET A 275 -5.63 1.36 -20.55
N THR A 276 -4.75 2.33 -20.30
CA THR A 276 -3.32 2.22 -20.60
C THR A 276 -2.68 1.07 -19.82
N CYS A 277 -2.91 0.98 -18.50
CA CYS A 277 -2.36 -0.12 -17.69
C CYS A 277 -2.84 -1.48 -18.20
N ARG A 278 -4.15 -1.64 -18.44
CA ARG A 278 -4.69 -2.91 -18.97
C ARG A 278 -4.12 -3.32 -20.33
N ALA A 279 -3.87 -2.34 -21.19
CA ALA A 279 -3.31 -2.60 -22.53
C ALA A 279 -1.80 -2.92 -22.48
N THR A 280 -1.04 -2.25 -21.61
CA THR A 280 0.43 -2.34 -21.63
C THR A 280 0.99 -3.39 -20.68
N LEU A 281 0.41 -3.61 -19.50
CA LEU A 281 0.93 -4.54 -18.50
C LEU A 281 1.13 -5.97 -19.05
N PRO A 282 0.21 -6.56 -19.85
CA PRO A 282 0.40 -7.90 -20.40
C PRO A 282 1.60 -8.03 -21.33
N ALA A 283 1.99 -6.93 -21.99
CA ALA A 283 3.12 -6.90 -22.95
C ALA A 283 4.47 -6.70 -22.25
N LEU A 284 4.50 -6.35 -20.97
CA LEU A 284 5.75 -6.14 -20.26
C LEU A 284 6.46 -7.47 -19.97
N PRO A 285 7.81 -7.52 -20.13
CA PRO A 285 8.58 -8.68 -19.73
C PRO A 285 8.49 -8.87 -18.20
N PRO A 286 8.59 -10.13 -17.69
CA PRO A 286 8.41 -10.44 -16.26
C PRO A 286 9.23 -9.57 -15.31
N ARG A 287 10.49 -9.26 -15.67
CA ARG A 287 11.38 -8.40 -14.87
C ARG A 287 10.91 -6.94 -14.75
N ALA A 288 10.15 -6.45 -15.72
CA ALA A 288 9.56 -5.11 -15.67
C ALA A 288 8.19 -5.10 -14.96
N ARG A 289 7.42 -6.18 -15.13
CA ARG A 289 6.06 -6.30 -14.61
C ARG A 289 6.00 -6.73 -13.14
N TYR A 290 6.85 -7.70 -12.74
CA TYR A 290 6.76 -8.34 -11.43
C TYR A 290 7.85 -7.87 -10.47
N TRP A 291 7.57 -8.00 -9.17
CA TRP A 291 8.53 -7.68 -8.12
C TRP A 291 9.73 -8.64 -8.13
N PRO A 292 10.95 -8.15 -7.78
CA PRO A 292 12.11 -9.03 -7.61
C PRO A 292 11.88 -10.17 -6.62
N HIS A 293 11.13 -9.89 -5.53
CA HIS A 293 10.74 -10.88 -4.52
C HIS A 293 9.95 -12.05 -5.11
N TYR A 294 8.97 -11.76 -5.97
CA TYR A 294 8.23 -12.80 -6.68
C TYR A 294 9.15 -13.62 -7.60
N LEU A 295 9.99 -12.94 -8.37
CA LEU A 295 10.91 -13.63 -9.29
C LEU A 295 11.94 -14.50 -8.55
N ALA A 296 12.44 -14.06 -7.40
CA ALA A 296 13.31 -14.84 -6.54
C ALA A 296 12.58 -16.06 -5.96
N ALA A 297 11.35 -15.88 -5.48
CA ALA A 297 10.52 -16.96 -4.96
C ALA A 297 10.18 -18.01 -6.04
N ASP A 298 9.84 -17.58 -7.27
CA ASP A 298 9.56 -18.48 -8.39
C ASP A 298 10.80 -19.32 -8.77
N ARG A 299 12.01 -18.72 -8.77
CA ARG A 299 13.26 -19.46 -8.96
C ARG A 299 13.52 -20.48 -7.84
N ARG A 300 13.38 -20.05 -6.57
CA ARG A 300 13.57 -20.90 -5.39
C ARG A 300 12.71 -22.15 -5.40
N LEU A 301 11.48 -22.05 -5.91
CA LEU A 301 10.56 -23.17 -5.96
C LEU A 301 10.82 -24.14 -7.11
N ARG A 302 11.55 -23.70 -8.13
CA ARG A 302 11.97 -24.54 -9.26
C ARG A 302 13.31 -25.25 -9.03
N ALA A 303 14.11 -24.76 -8.08
CA ALA A 303 15.38 -25.37 -7.67
C ALA A 303 15.17 -26.61 -6.79
#